data_2397926c9ac354a2652b234c15d27bea
#
_entry.id   2397926c9ac354a2652b234c15d27bea
#
_cell.length_a   1.000
_cell.length_b   1.000
_cell.length_c   1.000
_cell.angle_alpha   90.00
_cell.angle_beta   90.00
_cell.angle_gamma   90.00
#
_symmetry.space_group_name_H-M   'P 1'
#
loop_
_entity.id
_entity.type
_entity.pdbx_description
1 polymer ?
#
loop_
_entity_poly.entity_id
_entity_poly.type
_entity_poly.pdbx_seq_one_letter_code
_entity_poly.pdbx_strand_id
1 'polypeptide(L)'
;GRFTGFRGEADVEREAAANASGTTAALADPAFGSLPLSDPQFGRRIDGALRGPLSRIIATAETIHGQFDGPIRADYARYAGDIAHAGRHLLGLVDDLADLQNIERPGFKAAADEIDLGDLARRAVGLLGMKAEEKRIRIDAPKVDDKMPATGEFRRVLQVLLNLLGNAIRYSPENSQIWIRVDREGDRAMVTVADQGQGISGEQQAVVFEKFERLGRTDSGGSGLGLYIARRLARAMDGDLTVESAPGQGARFTLSLPARDS
;
A
#
# COMPACT_ATOMS: atom_id res chain seq x y z
N GLY A 1 -7.73 -64.14 -1.28
CA GLY A 1 -7.58 -63.03 -2.19
C GLY A 1 -6.25 -62.32 -1.92
N ARG A 2 -5.28 -62.44 -2.86
CA ARG A 2 -4.00 -61.70 -2.81
C ARG A 2 -4.24 -60.30 -3.37
N PHE A 3 -3.92 -59.30 -2.62
CA PHE A 3 -3.86 -57.91 -3.04
C PHE A 3 -2.58 -57.71 -3.89
N THR A 4 -2.70 -57.37 -5.16
CA THR A 4 -1.60 -56.97 -6.01
C THR A 4 -1.55 -55.44 -5.99
N GLY A 5 -0.40 -54.87 -5.53
CA GLY A 5 -0.20 -53.48 -5.30
C GLY A 5 -0.26 -52.63 -6.58
N PHE A 6 -0.66 -51.38 -6.40
CA PHE A 6 -0.69 -50.32 -7.42
C PHE A 6 0.71 -50.04 -7.99
N ARG A 7 0.88 -50.23 -9.30
CA ARG A 7 1.95 -49.60 -10.09
C ARG A 7 1.43 -48.27 -10.59
N GLY A 8 1.84 -47.21 -9.94
CA GLY A 8 1.37 -45.86 -10.29
C GLY A 8 2.39 -44.72 -10.05
N GLU A 9 3.69 -45.05 -9.86
CA GLU A 9 4.69 -44.00 -9.61
C GLU A 9 5.38 -43.42 -10.85
N ALA A 10 5.29 -44.03 -12.01
CA ALA A 10 6.02 -43.60 -13.21
C ALA A 10 5.31 -42.50 -14.05
N ASP A 11 4.01 -42.35 -13.93
CA ASP A 11 3.25 -41.38 -14.75
C ASP A 11 3.16 -39.99 -14.10
N VAL A 12 3.23 -39.87 -12.77
CA VAL A 12 3.16 -38.58 -12.06
C VAL A 12 4.42 -37.76 -12.28
N GLU A 13 5.60 -38.37 -12.34
CA GLU A 13 6.85 -37.65 -12.62
C GLU A 13 6.94 -37.17 -14.09
N ARG A 14 6.31 -37.86 -15.04
CA ARG A 14 6.27 -37.42 -16.44
C ARG A 14 5.30 -36.25 -16.67
N GLU A 15 4.15 -36.25 -16.01
CA GLU A 15 3.22 -35.11 -16.08
C GLU A 15 3.76 -33.88 -15.34
N ALA A 16 4.44 -34.06 -14.21
CA ALA A 16 5.09 -32.95 -13.49
C ALA A 16 6.24 -32.35 -14.31
N ALA A 17 7.03 -33.15 -15.03
CA ALA A 17 8.10 -32.66 -15.88
C ALA A 17 7.57 -32.00 -17.17
N ALA A 18 6.45 -32.42 -17.72
CA ALA A 18 5.81 -31.80 -18.88
C ALA A 18 5.18 -30.45 -18.51
N ASN A 19 4.57 -30.33 -17.32
CA ASN A 19 4.02 -29.06 -16.82
C ASN A 19 5.12 -28.08 -16.39
N ALA A 20 6.25 -28.52 -15.84
CA ALA A 20 7.39 -27.68 -15.52
C ALA A 20 8.04 -27.09 -16.78
N SER A 21 8.10 -27.85 -17.89
CA SER A 21 8.64 -27.34 -19.16
C SER A 21 7.72 -26.33 -19.85
N GLY A 22 6.39 -26.44 -19.67
CA GLY A 22 5.42 -25.50 -20.21
C GLY A 22 5.41 -24.14 -19.46
N THR A 23 5.68 -24.15 -18.16
CA THR A 23 5.69 -22.93 -17.33
C THR A 23 6.96 -22.10 -17.54
N THR A 24 8.09 -22.74 -17.84
CA THR A 24 9.36 -22.03 -18.09
C THR A 24 9.39 -21.38 -19.49
N ALA A 25 8.67 -21.96 -20.47
CA ALA A 25 8.55 -21.39 -21.81
C ALA A 25 7.64 -20.14 -21.86
N ALA A 26 6.66 -20.03 -20.95
CA ALA A 26 5.78 -18.86 -20.85
C ALA A 26 6.46 -17.62 -20.24
N LEU A 27 7.60 -17.78 -19.56
CA LEU A 27 8.41 -16.69 -19.02
C LEU A 27 9.47 -16.19 -20.03
N ALA A 28 9.61 -16.83 -21.18
CA ALA A 28 10.48 -16.45 -22.27
C ALA A 28 9.73 -15.67 -23.37
N ASP A 29 8.67 -14.95 -23.03
CA ASP A 29 8.03 -14.00 -23.95
C ASP A 29 9.02 -12.87 -24.25
N PRO A 30 9.45 -12.68 -25.51
CA PRO A 30 10.44 -11.66 -25.89
C PRO A 30 9.99 -10.23 -25.54
N ALA A 31 8.76 -10.02 -25.09
CA ALA A 31 8.26 -8.76 -24.59
C ALA A 31 8.95 -8.29 -23.29
N PHE A 32 9.57 -9.20 -22.49
CA PHE A 32 10.27 -8.84 -21.25
C PHE A 32 11.79 -8.75 -21.40
N GLY A 33 12.36 -9.18 -22.52
CA GLY A 33 13.82 -9.40 -22.65
C GLY A 33 14.70 -8.19 -22.86
N SER A 34 14.20 -6.96 -23.00
CA SER A 34 15.03 -5.80 -23.34
C SER A 34 14.42 -4.42 -23.00
N LEU A 35 13.57 -4.31 -21.99
CA LEU A 35 13.04 -3.01 -21.61
C LEU A 35 13.93 -2.35 -20.56
N PRO A 36 14.58 -1.22 -20.83
CA PRO A 36 15.29 -0.47 -19.81
C PRO A 36 14.31 -0.02 -18.74
N LEU A 37 14.66 -0.18 -17.46
CA LEU A 37 13.88 0.27 -16.30
C LEU A 37 13.51 1.76 -16.36
N SER A 38 14.15 2.50 -17.25
CA SER A 38 13.92 3.92 -17.54
C SER A 38 12.86 4.19 -18.64
N ASP A 39 12.24 3.15 -19.24
CA ASP A 39 11.18 3.35 -20.23
C ASP A 39 9.91 3.90 -19.54
N PRO A 40 9.40 5.08 -19.94
CA PRO A 40 8.16 5.65 -19.38
C PRO A 40 6.91 4.78 -19.55
N GLN A 41 6.95 3.78 -20.44
CA GLN A 41 5.85 2.83 -20.68
C GLN A 41 5.99 1.53 -19.89
N PHE A 42 7.15 1.28 -19.26
CA PHE A 42 7.44 0.02 -18.56
C PHE A 42 6.41 -0.28 -17.46
N GLY A 43 6.08 0.71 -16.59
CA GLY A 43 5.09 0.49 -15.54
C GLY A 43 3.68 0.23 -16.03
N ARG A 44 3.25 0.92 -17.10
CA ARG A 44 1.92 0.65 -17.69
C ARG A 44 1.83 -0.75 -18.29
N ARG A 45 2.93 -1.24 -18.87
CA ARG A 45 3.00 -2.61 -19.41
C ARG A 45 3.01 -3.65 -18.28
N ILE A 46 3.77 -3.41 -17.21
CA ILE A 46 3.78 -4.27 -16.02
C ILE A 46 2.39 -4.25 -15.35
N ASP A 47 1.81 -3.08 -15.13
CA ASP A 47 0.48 -2.95 -14.55
C ASP A 47 -0.55 -3.76 -15.36
N GLY A 48 -0.60 -3.56 -16.68
CA GLY A 48 -1.50 -4.31 -17.57
C GLY A 48 -1.22 -5.81 -17.60
N ALA A 49 0.04 -6.23 -17.53
CA ALA A 49 0.42 -7.65 -17.60
C ALA A 49 0.23 -8.40 -16.28
N LEU A 50 0.42 -7.74 -15.13
CA LEU A 50 0.38 -8.38 -13.80
C LEU A 50 -0.96 -8.24 -13.09
N ARG A 51 -1.68 -7.11 -13.26
CA ARG A 51 -2.93 -6.87 -12.53
C ARG A 51 -4.00 -7.94 -12.81
N GLY A 52 -4.21 -8.31 -14.06
CA GLY A 52 -5.18 -9.33 -14.45
C GLY A 52 -4.89 -10.72 -13.85
N PRO A 53 -3.70 -11.28 -14.05
CA PRO A 53 -3.29 -12.55 -13.42
C PRO A 53 -3.36 -12.53 -11.90
N LEU A 54 -2.84 -11.49 -11.24
CA LEU A 54 -2.89 -11.36 -9.77
C LEU A 54 -4.32 -11.29 -9.24
N SER A 55 -5.20 -10.52 -9.90
CA SER A 55 -6.61 -10.44 -9.50
C SER A 55 -7.31 -11.81 -9.60
N ARG A 56 -7.00 -12.62 -10.62
CA ARG A 56 -7.54 -13.98 -10.74
C ARG A 56 -7.01 -14.90 -9.63
N ILE A 57 -5.70 -14.84 -9.34
CA ILE A 57 -5.09 -15.63 -8.26
C ILE A 57 -5.75 -15.27 -6.92
N ILE A 58 -5.92 -13.99 -6.63
CA ILE A 58 -6.56 -13.50 -5.41
C ILE A 58 -8.00 -14.01 -5.32
N ALA A 59 -8.81 -13.83 -6.37
CA ALA A 59 -10.20 -14.26 -6.39
C ALA A 59 -10.35 -15.76 -6.19
N THR A 60 -9.52 -16.58 -6.88
CA THR A 60 -9.52 -18.04 -6.72
C THR A 60 -9.12 -18.44 -5.29
N ALA A 61 -8.09 -17.83 -4.75
CA ALA A 61 -7.62 -18.11 -3.39
C ALA A 61 -8.66 -17.69 -2.33
N GLU A 62 -9.36 -16.58 -2.52
CA GLU A 62 -10.46 -16.14 -1.65
C GLU A 62 -11.66 -17.08 -1.72
N THR A 63 -12.01 -17.59 -2.90
CA THR A 63 -13.07 -18.61 -3.07
C THR A 63 -12.75 -19.87 -2.29
N ILE A 64 -11.50 -20.36 -2.38
CA ILE A 64 -11.02 -21.53 -1.65
C ILE A 64 -11.00 -21.25 -0.14
N HIS A 65 -10.46 -20.10 0.29
CA HIS A 65 -10.41 -19.70 1.70
C HIS A 65 -11.79 -19.59 2.32
N GLY A 66 -12.75 -18.97 1.60
CA GLY A 66 -14.13 -18.81 2.01
C GLY A 66 -14.96 -20.10 1.92
N GLN A 67 -14.41 -21.18 1.40
CA GLN A 67 -15.08 -22.49 1.22
C GLN A 67 -16.40 -22.40 0.44
N PHE A 68 -16.49 -21.46 -0.53
CA PHE A 68 -17.73 -21.23 -1.28
C PHE A 68 -18.14 -22.41 -2.14
N ASP A 69 -17.20 -23.24 -2.58
CA ASP A 69 -17.44 -24.47 -3.38
C ASP A 69 -17.61 -25.74 -2.53
N GLY A 70 -17.67 -25.58 -1.19
CA GLY A 70 -17.85 -26.68 -0.24
C GLY A 70 -16.72 -26.77 0.81
N PRO A 71 -16.92 -27.57 1.86
CA PRO A 71 -15.96 -27.66 2.96
C PRO A 71 -14.66 -28.32 2.54
N ILE A 72 -13.53 -27.71 2.89
CA ILE A 72 -12.17 -28.23 2.69
C ILE A 72 -11.45 -28.37 4.03
N ARG A 73 -10.32 -29.07 4.05
CA ARG A 73 -9.49 -29.16 5.24
C ARG A 73 -8.99 -27.76 5.65
N ALA A 74 -9.01 -27.47 6.95
CA ALA A 74 -8.64 -26.19 7.51
C ALA A 74 -7.24 -25.69 7.07
N ASP A 75 -6.29 -26.62 6.89
CA ASP A 75 -4.94 -26.27 6.41
C ASP A 75 -4.96 -25.70 4.99
N TYR A 76 -5.77 -26.25 4.08
CA TYR A 76 -5.88 -25.73 2.72
C TYR A 76 -6.60 -24.37 2.68
N ALA A 77 -7.63 -24.18 3.52
CA ALA A 77 -8.27 -22.88 3.65
C ALA A 77 -7.27 -21.82 4.13
N ARG A 78 -6.41 -22.16 5.11
CA ARG A 78 -5.36 -21.26 5.60
C ARG A 78 -4.35 -20.93 4.49
N TYR A 79 -3.82 -21.94 3.77
CA TYR A 79 -2.88 -21.72 2.65
C TYR A 79 -3.50 -20.84 1.55
N ALA A 80 -4.77 -21.02 1.24
CA ALA A 80 -5.47 -20.17 0.30
C ALA A 80 -5.56 -18.72 0.81
N GLY A 81 -5.84 -18.52 2.09
CA GLY A 81 -5.79 -17.20 2.73
C GLY A 81 -4.44 -16.52 2.61
N ASP A 82 -3.35 -17.28 2.85
CA ASP A 82 -1.97 -16.79 2.72
C ASP A 82 -1.64 -16.41 1.27
N ILE A 83 -2.09 -17.20 0.28
CA ILE A 83 -1.92 -16.91 -1.15
C ILE A 83 -2.69 -15.63 -1.53
N ALA A 84 -3.94 -15.47 -1.08
CA ALA A 84 -4.72 -14.28 -1.33
C ALA A 84 -4.05 -13.03 -0.72
N HIS A 85 -3.50 -13.16 0.50
CA HIS A 85 -2.76 -12.09 1.16
C HIS A 85 -1.50 -11.69 0.38
N ALA A 86 -0.69 -12.67 -0.02
CA ALA A 86 0.51 -12.43 -0.83
C ALA A 86 0.17 -11.79 -2.19
N GLY A 87 -0.90 -12.26 -2.84
CA GLY A 87 -1.40 -11.68 -4.10
C GLY A 87 -1.81 -10.21 -3.96
N ARG A 88 -2.57 -9.87 -2.90
CA ARG A 88 -2.93 -8.47 -2.61
C ARG A 88 -1.71 -7.59 -2.34
N HIS A 89 -0.71 -8.14 -1.66
CA HIS A 89 0.55 -7.43 -1.44
C HIS A 89 1.27 -7.13 -2.75
N LEU A 90 1.41 -8.11 -3.63
CA LEU A 90 2.02 -7.92 -4.96
C LEU A 90 1.25 -6.90 -5.80
N LEU A 91 -0.08 -6.93 -5.77
CA LEU A 91 -0.90 -5.95 -6.47
C LEU A 91 -0.63 -4.52 -5.96
N GLY A 92 -0.51 -4.35 -4.64
CA GLY A 92 -0.12 -3.07 -4.05
C GLY A 92 1.26 -2.58 -4.50
N LEU A 93 2.25 -3.48 -4.67
CA LEU A 93 3.56 -3.12 -5.22
C LEU A 93 3.48 -2.65 -6.67
N VAL A 94 2.62 -3.28 -7.49
CA VAL A 94 2.38 -2.87 -8.89
C VAL A 94 1.74 -1.48 -8.93
N ASP A 95 0.76 -1.21 -8.06
CA ASP A 95 0.12 0.10 -7.93
C ASP A 95 1.12 1.19 -7.52
N ASP A 96 1.95 0.93 -6.51
CA ASP A 96 3.00 1.84 -6.05
C ASP A 96 4.02 2.13 -7.16
N LEU A 97 4.40 1.11 -7.95
CA LEU A 97 5.33 1.28 -9.07
C LEU A 97 4.72 2.14 -10.20
N ALA A 98 3.45 1.93 -10.52
CA ALA A 98 2.73 2.72 -11.52
C ALA A 98 2.62 4.20 -11.08
N ASP A 99 2.30 4.44 -9.80
CA ASP A 99 2.27 5.79 -9.23
C ASP A 99 3.65 6.46 -9.25
N LEU A 100 4.69 5.73 -8.84
CA LEU A 100 6.07 6.22 -8.88
C LEU A 100 6.46 6.71 -10.27
N GLN A 101 6.20 5.91 -11.30
CA GLN A 101 6.52 6.28 -12.68
C GLN A 101 5.73 7.49 -13.17
N ASN A 102 4.45 7.61 -12.77
CA ASN A 102 3.64 8.76 -13.12
C ASN A 102 4.18 10.06 -12.49
N ILE A 103 4.59 10.00 -11.23
CA ILE A 103 5.09 11.16 -10.47
C ILE A 103 6.50 11.55 -10.93
N GLU A 104 7.32 10.60 -11.36
CA GLU A 104 8.69 10.85 -11.82
C GLU A 104 8.77 11.34 -13.28
N ARG A 105 7.66 11.39 -14.00
CA ARG A 105 7.65 11.93 -15.35
C ARG A 105 8.10 13.39 -15.37
N PRO A 106 9.00 13.75 -16.32
CA PRO A 106 9.32 15.15 -16.55
C PRO A 106 8.03 15.96 -16.83
N GLY A 107 7.86 17.05 -16.07
CA GLY A 107 6.68 17.91 -16.25
C GLY A 107 5.41 17.42 -15.54
N PHE A 108 5.48 16.41 -14.67
CA PHE A 108 4.35 16.05 -13.81
C PHE A 108 3.94 17.25 -12.94
N LYS A 109 2.67 17.64 -13.04
CA LYS A 109 2.04 18.66 -12.20
C LYS A 109 0.74 18.09 -11.66
N ALA A 110 0.53 18.23 -10.37
CA ALA A 110 -0.76 17.94 -9.77
C ALA A 110 -1.74 19.09 -10.08
N ALA A 111 -3.03 18.81 -10.10
CA ALA A 111 -4.05 19.84 -10.22
C ALA A 111 -4.05 20.74 -8.96
N ALA A 112 -4.35 22.02 -9.15
CA ALA A 112 -4.42 23.02 -8.09
C ALA A 112 -5.89 23.35 -7.77
N ASP A 113 -6.65 22.32 -7.38
CA ASP A 113 -8.06 22.45 -7.03
C ASP A 113 -8.22 23.01 -5.62
N GLU A 114 -9.40 23.58 -5.34
CA GLU A 114 -9.81 23.92 -3.98
C GLU A 114 -10.27 22.67 -3.25
N ILE A 115 -9.67 22.37 -2.10
CA ILE A 115 -9.95 21.21 -1.29
C ILE A 115 -10.12 21.60 0.19
N ASP A 116 -10.76 20.72 0.96
CA ASP A 116 -10.83 20.83 2.44
C ASP A 116 -10.08 19.63 3.06
N LEU A 117 -8.95 19.90 3.73
CA LEU A 117 -8.14 18.86 4.38
C LEU A 117 -8.89 18.17 5.52
N GLY A 118 -9.79 18.85 6.21
CA GLY A 118 -10.64 18.26 7.25
C GLY A 118 -11.61 17.21 6.65
N ASP A 119 -12.24 17.53 5.53
CA ASP A 119 -13.12 16.60 4.81
C ASP A 119 -12.33 15.38 4.28
N LEU A 120 -11.17 15.63 3.66
CA LEU A 120 -10.30 14.56 3.16
C LEU A 120 -9.80 13.64 4.26
N ALA A 121 -9.44 14.18 5.43
CA ALA A 121 -9.05 13.40 6.60
C ALA A 121 -10.19 12.48 7.07
N ARG A 122 -11.41 13.00 7.18
CA ARG A 122 -12.59 12.20 7.54
C ARG A 122 -12.87 11.08 6.52
N ARG A 123 -12.72 11.36 5.23
CA ARG A 123 -12.88 10.34 4.16
C ARG A 123 -11.81 9.25 4.27
N ALA A 124 -10.55 9.62 4.53
CA ALA A 124 -9.48 8.63 4.74
C ALA A 124 -9.78 7.72 5.95
N VAL A 125 -10.31 8.30 7.05
CA VAL A 125 -10.75 7.52 8.22
C VAL A 125 -11.90 6.58 7.86
N GLY A 126 -12.89 7.04 7.11
CA GLY A 126 -14.01 6.19 6.67
C GLY A 126 -13.55 4.98 5.83
N LEU A 127 -12.53 5.17 4.98
CA LEU A 127 -11.98 4.10 4.13
C LEU A 127 -11.13 3.07 4.89
N LEU A 128 -10.49 3.48 5.98
CA LEU A 128 -9.58 2.61 6.76
C LEU A 128 -10.15 2.20 8.13
N GLY A 129 -11.36 2.64 8.46
CA GLY A 129 -11.98 2.41 9.76
C GLY A 129 -12.05 0.92 10.13
N MET A 130 -12.48 0.05 9.21
CA MET A 130 -12.54 -1.40 9.46
C MET A 130 -11.17 -1.99 9.83
N LYS A 131 -10.10 -1.57 9.15
CA LYS A 131 -8.73 -2.04 9.48
C LYS A 131 -8.27 -1.57 10.86
N ALA A 132 -8.68 -0.38 11.27
CA ALA A 132 -8.42 0.12 12.61
C ALA A 132 -9.20 -0.67 13.67
N GLU A 133 -10.47 -0.97 13.41
CA GLU A 133 -11.33 -1.78 14.28
C GLU A 133 -10.81 -3.21 14.47
N GLU A 134 -10.30 -3.86 13.42
CA GLU A 134 -9.65 -5.18 13.49
C GLU A 134 -8.52 -5.22 14.52
N LYS A 135 -7.76 -4.12 14.66
CA LYS A 135 -6.71 -3.94 15.67
C LYS A 135 -7.20 -3.25 16.94
N ARG A 136 -8.49 -2.94 17.05
CA ARG A 136 -9.06 -2.16 18.17
C ARG A 136 -8.38 -0.82 18.36
N ILE A 137 -7.93 -0.20 17.27
CA ILE A 137 -7.30 1.13 17.27
C ILE A 137 -8.41 2.19 17.16
N ARG A 138 -8.40 3.13 18.11
CA ARG A 138 -9.31 4.28 18.10
C ARG A 138 -8.71 5.40 17.27
N ILE A 139 -9.46 5.90 16.28
CA ILE A 139 -9.05 7.07 15.48
C ILE A 139 -9.84 8.29 15.95
N ASP A 140 -9.12 9.31 16.41
CA ASP A 140 -9.67 10.62 16.76
C ASP A 140 -9.49 11.56 15.55
N ALA A 141 -10.54 11.69 14.76
CA ALA A 141 -10.56 12.45 13.51
C ALA A 141 -11.01 13.89 13.71
N PRO A 142 -10.72 14.81 12.76
CA PRO A 142 -11.26 16.16 12.75
C PRO A 142 -12.80 16.15 12.77
N LYS A 143 -13.40 17.11 13.49
CA LYS A 143 -14.86 17.28 13.51
C LYS A 143 -15.36 17.81 12.15
N VAL A 144 -16.66 17.77 11.94
CA VAL A 144 -17.27 18.26 10.69
C VAL A 144 -17.01 19.77 10.49
N ASP A 145 -16.93 20.51 11.58
CA ASP A 145 -16.70 21.97 11.58
C ASP A 145 -15.23 22.34 11.47
N ASP A 146 -14.31 21.38 11.65
CA ASP A 146 -12.87 21.60 11.52
C ASP A 146 -12.51 21.64 10.02
N LYS A 147 -12.87 22.74 9.35
CA LYS A 147 -12.56 22.98 7.95
C LYS A 147 -11.14 23.52 7.82
N MET A 148 -10.42 23.04 6.80
CA MET A 148 -9.08 23.51 6.48
C MET A 148 -8.92 23.67 4.97
N PRO A 149 -9.33 24.81 4.39
CA PRO A 149 -9.22 25.09 2.98
C PRO A 149 -7.75 25.12 2.53
N ALA A 150 -7.46 24.40 1.44
CA ALA A 150 -6.13 24.31 0.85
C ALA A 150 -6.20 24.20 -0.68
N THR A 151 -5.05 24.37 -1.31
CA THR A 151 -4.88 24.11 -2.75
C THR A 151 -4.18 22.78 -2.95
N GLY A 152 -4.77 21.89 -3.76
CA GLY A 152 -4.18 20.60 -4.09
C GLY A 152 -5.11 19.72 -4.93
N GLU A 153 -4.61 18.60 -5.42
CA GLU A 153 -5.41 17.62 -6.15
C GLU A 153 -6.09 16.65 -5.18
N PHE A 154 -7.43 16.65 -5.15
CA PHE A 154 -8.25 15.85 -4.23
C PHE A 154 -7.78 14.38 -4.13
N ARG A 155 -7.60 13.71 -5.29
CA ARG A 155 -7.23 12.29 -5.31
C ARG A 155 -5.82 12.05 -4.75
N ARG A 156 -4.88 12.95 -5.01
CA ARG A 156 -3.50 12.83 -4.55
C ARG A 156 -3.36 13.12 -3.06
N VAL A 157 -4.08 14.12 -2.55
CA VAL A 157 -4.13 14.39 -1.11
C VAL A 157 -4.76 13.23 -0.36
N LEU A 158 -5.88 12.68 -0.87
CA LEU A 158 -6.49 11.49 -0.27
C LEU A 158 -5.51 10.30 -0.26
N GLN A 159 -4.76 10.08 -1.34
CA GLN A 159 -3.73 9.06 -1.44
C GLN A 159 -2.63 9.25 -0.39
N VAL A 160 -2.14 10.47 -0.19
CA VAL A 160 -1.17 10.80 0.88
C VAL A 160 -1.74 10.42 2.23
N LEU A 161 -2.98 10.85 2.54
CA LEU A 161 -3.61 10.56 3.83
C LEU A 161 -3.84 9.06 4.06
N LEU A 162 -4.22 8.31 3.03
CA LEU A 162 -4.34 6.85 3.11
C LEU A 162 -3.00 6.17 3.41
N ASN A 163 -1.90 6.65 2.81
CA ASN A 163 -0.56 6.16 3.11
C ASN A 163 -0.16 6.44 4.56
N LEU A 164 -0.39 7.66 5.04
CA LEU A 164 -0.06 8.04 6.41
C LEU A 164 -0.89 7.26 7.44
N LEU A 165 -2.19 7.23 7.25
CA LEU A 165 -3.11 6.55 8.17
C LEU A 165 -2.91 5.02 8.11
N GLY A 166 -2.68 4.47 6.92
CA GLY A 166 -2.34 3.06 6.74
C GLY A 166 -1.07 2.67 7.50
N ASN A 167 -0.03 3.50 7.46
CA ASN A 167 1.19 3.31 8.24
C ASN A 167 0.91 3.43 9.75
N ALA A 168 0.16 4.44 10.19
CA ALA A 168 -0.23 4.62 11.58
C ALA A 168 -0.96 3.39 12.14
N ILE A 169 -1.95 2.85 11.41
CA ILE A 169 -2.67 1.62 11.80
C ILE A 169 -1.74 0.40 11.82
N ARG A 170 -0.83 0.31 10.87
CA ARG A 170 0.09 -0.82 10.76
C ARG A 170 1.05 -0.90 11.93
N TYR A 171 1.68 0.22 12.28
CA TYR A 171 2.79 0.30 13.24
C TYR A 171 2.35 0.58 14.68
N SER A 172 1.10 0.97 14.88
CA SER A 172 0.51 1.09 16.22
C SER A 172 0.24 -0.28 16.84
N PRO A 173 0.42 -0.42 18.15
CA PRO A 173 -0.02 -1.60 18.89
C PRO A 173 -1.55 -1.73 18.88
N GLU A 174 -2.05 -2.92 19.18
CA GLU A 174 -3.48 -3.12 19.40
C GLU A 174 -3.96 -2.29 20.61
N ASN A 175 -5.25 -1.91 20.58
CA ASN A 175 -5.91 -1.11 21.62
C ASN A 175 -5.28 0.29 21.83
N SER A 176 -4.58 0.82 20.83
CA SER A 176 -3.97 2.17 20.86
C SER A 176 -4.87 3.23 20.24
N GLN A 177 -4.36 4.45 20.13
CA GLN A 177 -5.05 5.58 19.54
C GLN A 177 -4.21 6.27 18.47
N ILE A 178 -4.89 6.73 17.41
CA ILE A 178 -4.34 7.58 16.36
C ILE A 178 -5.10 8.90 16.39
N TRP A 179 -4.38 10.01 16.29
CA TRP A 179 -4.97 11.35 16.22
C TRP A 179 -4.73 11.96 14.84
N ILE A 180 -5.78 12.55 14.29
CA ILE A 180 -5.69 13.35 13.07
C ILE A 180 -6.12 14.76 13.42
N ARG A 181 -5.28 15.74 13.14
CA ARG A 181 -5.55 17.15 13.39
C ARG A 181 -5.31 17.96 12.14
N VAL A 182 -6.12 18.97 11.94
CA VAL A 182 -5.90 20.00 10.92
C VAL A 182 -5.59 21.32 11.61
N ASP A 183 -4.64 22.06 11.05
CA ASP A 183 -4.19 23.33 11.62
C ASP A 183 -3.70 24.25 10.50
N ARG A 184 -3.58 25.55 10.77
CA ARG A 184 -3.06 26.54 9.85
C ARG A 184 -1.86 27.26 10.46
N GLU A 185 -0.77 27.27 9.72
CA GLU A 185 0.43 28.03 10.07
C GLU A 185 0.77 29.01 8.93
N GLY A 186 0.42 30.28 9.14
CA GLY A 186 0.61 31.31 8.12
C GLY A 186 -0.15 31.02 6.82
N ASP A 187 0.59 30.84 5.74
CA ASP A 187 0.09 30.51 4.40
C ASP A 187 -0.01 28.98 4.14
N ARG A 188 0.17 28.18 5.18
CA ARG A 188 0.13 26.70 5.10
C ARG A 188 -1.08 26.13 5.83
N ALA A 189 -1.80 25.28 5.13
CA ALA A 189 -2.80 24.39 5.72
C ALA A 189 -2.15 23.02 5.99
N MET A 190 -2.31 22.50 7.18
CA MET A 190 -1.64 21.28 7.63
C MET A 190 -2.65 20.22 8.04
N VAL A 191 -2.29 18.97 7.79
CA VAL A 191 -2.93 17.82 8.39
C VAL A 191 -1.87 16.90 9.00
N THR A 192 -2.02 16.63 10.28
CA THR A 192 -1.09 15.80 11.07
C THR A 192 -1.76 14.50 11.44
N VAL A 193 -1.07 13.39 11.18
CA VAL A 193 -1.41 12.04 11.65
C VAL A 193 -0.39 11.63 12.69
N ALA A 194 -0.83 11.40 13.93
CA ALA A 194 0.03 10.98 15.04
C ALA A 194 -0.39 9.60 15.54
N ASP A 195 0.58 8.73 15.74
CA ASP A 195 0.39 7.35 16.18
C ASP A 195 1.10 7.04 17.50
N GLN A 196 0.82 5.89 18.09
CA GLN A 196 1.45 5.36 19.30
C GLN A 196 2.36 4.15 19.00
N GLY A 197 2.95 4.12 17.81
CA GLY A 197 3.87 3.06 17.40
C GLY A 197 5.21 3.11 18.14
N GLN A 198 6.13 2.25 17.73
CA GLN A 198 7.48 2.16 18.32
C GLN A 198 8.36 3.41 18.09
N GLY A 199 7.90 4.34 17.27
CA GLY A 199 8.66 5.53 16.91
C GLY A 199 9.80 5.24 15.93
N ILE A 200 10.54 6.30 15.59
CA ILE A 200 11.57 6.35 14.56
C ILE A 200 12.76 7.14 15.12
N SER A 201 13.98 6.59 15.05
CA SER A 201 15.18 7.29 15.50
C SER A 201 15.54 8.47 14.59
N GLY A 202 16.35 9.41 15.06
CA GLY A 202 16.79 10.55 14.24
C GLY A 202 17.51 10.12 12.94
N GLU A 203 18.32 9.06 12.99
CA GLU A 203 18.97 8.48 11.82
C GLU A 203 17.96 7.92 10.83
N GLN A 204 16.95 7.22 11.34
CA GLN A 204 15.86 6.66 10.52
C GLN A 204 14.96 7.74 9.92
N GLN A 205 14.72 8.85 10.64
CA GLN A 205 13.95 9.99 10.11
C GLN A 205 14.62 10.64 8.90
N ALA A 206 15.96 10.63 8.84
CA ALA A 206 16.70 11.16 7.70
C ALA A 206 16.43 10.41 6.40
N VAL A 207 16.14 9.10 6.49
CA VAL A 207 15.98 8.21 5.33
C VAL A 207 14.56 7.68 5.14
N VAL A 208 13.61 7.95 6.05
CA VAL A 208 12.25 7.39 6.02
C VAL A 208 11.47 7.71 4.74
N PHE A 209 11.85 8.76 4.03
CA PHE A 209 11.27 9.17 2.75
C PHE A 209 12.07 8.70 1.53
N GLU A 210 13.11 7.87 1.71
CA GLU A 210 13.87 7.30 0.60
C GLU A 210 13.12 6.13 -0.04
N LYS A 211 13.42 5.87 -1.32
CA LYS A 211 12.81 4.75 -2.06
C LYS A 211 13.19 3.42 -1.43
N PHE A 212 12.18 2.54 -1.27
CA PHE A 212 12.32 1.19 -0.73
C PHE A 212 12.82 1.12 0.72
N GLU A 213 12.82 2.25 1.44
CA GLU A 213 13.24 2.27 2.84
C GLU A 213 12.17 1.62 3.74
N ARG A 214 12.59 0.68 4.56
CA ARG A 214 11.73 -0.08 5.49
C ARG A 214 12.24 -0.04 6.93
N LEU A 215 13.27 0.73 7.21
CA LEU A 215 13.88 0.91 8.55
C LEU A 215 14.27 -0.43 9.21
N GLY A 216 14.76 -1.39 8.42
CA GLY A 216 15.15 -2.72 8.89
C GLY A 216 13.98 -3.65 9.28
N ARG A 217 12.74 -3.27 8.99
CA ARG A 217 11.55 -4.08 9.28
C ARG A 217 11.33 -5.12 8.19
N THR A 218 11.19 -6.38 8.62
CA THR A 218 10.97 -7.53 7.71
C THR A 218 9.50 -7.92 7.57
N ASP A 219 8.58 -7.18 8.23
CA ASP A 219 7.15 -7.49 8.21
C ASP A 219 6.62 -7.50 6.77
N SER A 220 5.86 -8.53 6.45
CA SER A 220 5.24 -8.75 5.15
C SER A 220 4.13 -7.72 4.89
N GLY A 221 4.43 -6.56 4.34
CA GLY A 221 3.28 -5.70 4.03
C GLY A 221 3.56 -4.27 3.56
N GLY A 222 4.79 -3.85 3.28
CA GLY A 222 5.05 -2.51 2.72
C GLY A 222 6.11 -2.55 1.63
N SER A 223 5.86 -1.81 0.56
CA SER A 223 6.78 -1.61 -0.55
C SER A 223 8.03 -0.79 -0.17
N GLY A 224 7.94 0.01 0.90
CA GLY A 224 8.90 1.08 1.17
C GLY A 224 8.76 2.26 0.20
N LEU A 225 7.72 2.29 -0.64
CA LEU A 225 7.46 3.37 -1.58
C LEU A 225 6.41 4.37 -1.09
N GLY A 226 5.51 3.96 -0.19
CA GLY A 226 4.36 4.79 0.20
C GLY A 226 4.73 6.17 0.73
N LEU A 227 5.69 6.28 1.66
CA LEU A 227 6.14 7.57 2.20
C LEU A 227 6.92 8.40 1.17
N TYR A 228 7.74 7.77 0.35
CA TYR A 228 8.42 8.45 -0.78
C TYR A 228 7.40 9.05 -1.75
N ILE A 229 6.41 8.25 -2.19
CA ILE A 229 5.33 8.70 -3.09
C ILE A 229 4.55 9.83 -2.43
N ALA A 230 4.16 9.69 -1.16
CA ALA A 230 3.43 10.70 -0.41
C ALA A 230 4.16 12.05 -0.38
N ARG A 231 5.48 12.04 -0.09
CA ARG A 231 6.27 13.27 -0.09
C ARG A 231 6.44 13.88 -1.48
N ARG A 232 6.63 13.05 -2.50
CA ARG A 232 6.71 13.52 -3.90
C ARG A 232 5.41 14.16 -4.35
N LEU A 233 4.26 13.59 -3.99
CA LEU A 233 2.94 14.16 -4.26
C LEU A 233 2.74 15.48 -3.53
N ALA A 234 3.09 15.55 -2.25
CA ALA A 234 3.02 16.80 -1.48
C ALA A 234 3.82 17.91 -2.16
N ARG A 235 5.06 17.62 -2.55
CA ARG A 235 5.95 18.58 -3.25
C ARG A 235 5.44 18.99 -4.63
N ALA A 236 4.79 18.09 -5.35
CA ALA A 236 4.17 18.41 -6.65
C ALA A 236 2.94 19.32 -6.51
N MET A 237 2.43 19.52 -5.28
CA MET A 237 1.34 20.43 -4.92
C MET A 237 1.86 21.66 -4.13
N ASP A 238 3.14 22.03 -4.29
CA ASP A 238 3.80 23.12 -3.58
C ASP A 238 3.78 22.99 -2.04
N GLY A 239 3.66 21.76 -1.54
CA GLY A 239 3.68 21.38 -0.14
C GLY A 239 4.93 20.59 0.26
N ASP A 240 4.91 20.01 1.45
CA ASP A 240 5.90 19.00 1.88
C ASP A 240 5.25 18.02 2.87
N LEU A 241 5.96 16.93 3.15
CA LEU A 241 5.63 15.94 4.17
C LEU A 241 6.81 15.83 5.12
N THR A 242 6.55 16.06 6.40
CA THR A 242 7.55 16.02 7.47
C THR A 242 7.23 14.92 8.48
N VAL A 243 8.22 14.55 9.30
CA VAL A 243 8.07 13.59 10.39
C VAL A 243 8.76 14.11 11.64
N GLU A 244 8.08 13.92 12.79
CA GLU A 244 8.62 14.11 14.13
C GLU A 244 8.38 12.83 14.91
N SER A 245 9.41 12.26 15.49
CA SER A 245 9.31 11.00 16.21
C SER A 245 10.47 10.82 17.17
N ALA A 246 10.28 9.96 18.17
CA ALA A 246 11.36 9.45 19.00
C ALA A 246 11.09 7.96 19.30
N PRO A 247 12.12 7.14 19.51
CA PRO A 247 11.95 5.74 19.88
C PRO A 247 11.02 5.59 21.08
N GLY A 248 9.99 4.74 20.97
CA GLY A 248 8.99 4.49 21.99
C GLY A 248 7.90 5.57 22.16
N GLN A 249 7.92 6.65 21.36
CA GLN A 249 6.95 7.76 21.49
C GLN A 249 5.98 7.87 20.30
N GLY A 250 5.95 6.86 19.41
CA GLY A 250 5.16 6.93 18.19
C GLY A 250 5.76 7.87 17.14
N ALA A 251 5.01 8.16 16.11
CA ALA A 251 5.41 9.08 15.06
C ALA A 251 4.30 10.08 14.74
N ARG A 252 4.70 11.27 14.31
CA ARG A 252 3.83 12.34 13.84
C ARG A 252 4.25 12.73 12.43
N PHE A 253 3.39 12.45 11.46
CA PHE A 253 3.58 12.84 10.07
C PHE A 253 2.68 14.03 9.75
N THR A 254 3.25 15.11 9.21
CA THR A 254 2.52 16.33 8.87
C THR A 254 2.64 16.61 7.37
N LEU A 255 1.50 16.59 6.69
CA LEU A 255 1.36 17.11 5.33
C LEU A 255 1.04 18.61 5.42
N SER A 256 1.80 19.43 4.71
CA SER A 256 1.55 20.87 4.54
C SER A 256 1.26 21.17 3.07
N LEU A 257 0.23 21.99 2.81
CA LEU A 257 -0.16 22.47 1.48
C LEU A 257 -0.38 23.99 1.53
N PRO A 258 -0.41 24.70 0.38
CA PRO A 258 -0.80 26.11 0.36
C PRO A 258 -2.21 26.29 0.91
N ALA A 259 -2.35 27.13 1.93
CA ALA A 259 -3.66 27.48 2.51
C ALA A 259 -4.46 28.35 1.54
N ARG A 260 -5.79 28.27 1.62
CA ARG A 260 -6.72 29.23 1.00
C ARG A 260 -7.48 29.97 2.06
N ASP A 261 -7.81 31.20 1.76
CA ASP A 261 -8.76 31.96 2.58
C ASP A 261 -10.17 31.48 2.26
N SER A 262 -10.99 31.35 3.31
CA SER A 262 -12.37 30.87 3.24
C SER A 262 -13.30 31.88 2.59
#